data_089d6c5106d842e51e9d86813744109a
#
_entry.id   089d6c5106d842e51e9d86813744109a
#
_cell.length_a   1.000
_cell.length_b   1.000
_cell.length_c   1.000
_cell.angle_alpha   90.00
_cell.angle_beta   90.00
_cell.angle_gamma   90.00
#
_symmetry.space_group_name_H-M   'P 1'
#
loop_
_entity.id
_entity.type
_entity.pdbx_description
1 polymer ?
#
loop_
_entity_poly.entity_id
_entity_poly.type
_entity_poly.pdbx_seq_one_letter_code
_entity_poly.pdbx_strand_id
1 'polypeptide(L)'
;MGFADGSVMRLVSKPSIAGIGMNYQHCARMVYVGRSFSYEAFYQSVRRCWRFGQKRPVYVHLIVAEGEDQIGRVIDRKAADHDLMKKAMAAAMKRNNCVDAGVKVSYQPNFIGAFPRWLKSAA
;
A
#
# COMPACT_ATOMS: atom_id res chain seq x y z
N MET A 1 -9.46 19.25 3.37
CA MET A 1 -9.87 17.95 3.95
C MET A 1 -9.35 17.87 5.38
N GLY A 2 -10.13 18.32 6.32
CA GLY A 2 -9.73 18.67 7.68
C GLY A 2 -9.03 17.60 8.53
N PHE A 3 -9.18 16.31 8.24
CA PHE A 3 -8.47 15.28 8.99
C PHE A 3 -7.03 15.07 8.47
N ALA A 4 -6.80 15.22 7.18
CA ALA A 4 -5.46 15.05 6.62
C ALA A 4 -4.51 16.21 6.97
N ASP A 5 -5.05 17.40 7.16
CA ASP A 5 -4.29 18.61 7.58
C ASP A 5 -4.22 18.79 9.12
N GLY A 6 -4.91 17.92 9.87
CA GLY A 6 -4.90 17.91 11.33
C GLY A 6 -5.89 18.86 11.99
N SER A 7 -6.73 19.57 11.23
CA SER A 7 -7.75 20.46 11.79
C SER A 7 -8.93 19.71 12.41
N VAL A 8 -9.17 18.47 11.99
CA VAL A 8 -10.15 17.55 12.57
C VAL A 8 -9.44 16.45 13.34
N MET A 9 -9.70 16.31 14.62
CA MET A 9 -9.01 15.34 15.50
C MET A 9 -9.50 13.91 15.36
N ARG A 10 -10.74 13.68 14.91
CA ARG A 10 -11.35 12.35 14.83
C ARG A 10 -12.08 12.18 13.52
N LEU A 11 -11.86 11.05 12.86
CA LEU A 11 -12.51 10.69 11.61
C LEU A 11 -13.20 9.34 11.77
N VAL A 12 -14.48 9.29 11.44
CA VAL A 12 -15.25 8.06 11.26
C VAL A 12 -15.49 7.86 9.77
N SER A 13 -15.06 6.74 9.22
CA SER A 13 -15.16 6.48 7.79
C SER A 13 -15.20 4.99 7.48
N LYS A 14 -15.58 4.64 6.26
CA LYS A 14 -15.49 3.26 5.76
C LYS A 14 -14.10 3.02 5.12
N PRO A 15 -13.53 1.80 5.20
CA PRO A 15 -12.26 1.47 4.55
C PRO A 15 -12.27 1.73 3.03
N SER A 16 -13.41 1.55 2.36
CA SER A 16 -13.58 1.85 0.94
C SER A 16 -13.45 3.34 0.59
N ILE A 17 -13.73 4.23 1.52
CA ILE A 17 -13.62 5.67 1.33
C ILE A 17 -12.26 6.17 1.82
N ALA A 18 -11.90 5.84 3.05
CA ALA A 18 -10.65 6.29 3.67
C ALA A 18 -9.41 5.53 3.20
N GLY A 19 -9.60 4.38 2.56
CA GLY A 19 -8.50 3.53 2.07
C GLY A 19 -7.83 4.02 0.78
N ILE A 20 -8.41 4.99 0.05
CA ILE A 20 -7.91 5.43 -1.26
C ILE A 20 -7.39 6.88 -1.19
N GLY A 21 -6.15 7.09 -1.65
CA GLY A 21 -5.59 8.42 -1.94
C GLY A 21 -5.22 9.32 -0.75
N MET A 22 -5.71 9.04 0.46
CA MET A 22 -5.53 9.91 1.60
C MET A 22 -4.23 9.62 2.39
N ASN A 23 -3.66 10.65 3.02
CA ASN A 23 -2.51 10.53 3.92
C ASN A 23 -2.92 10.88 5.35
N TYR A 24 -2.83 9.90 6.25
CA TYR A 24 -3.17 10.06 7.66
C TYR A 24 -1.95 9.81 8.57
N GLN A 25 -0.78 10.20 8.13
CA GLN A 25 0.48 9.98 8.81
C GLN A 25 0.54 10.60 10.21
N HIS A 26 -0.23 11.65 10.49
CA HIS A 26 -0.36 12.24 11.82
C HIS A 26 -1.16 11.37 12.80
N CYS A 27 -1.96 10.43 12.29
CA CYS A 27 -2.78 9.53 13.09
C CYS A 27 -1.99 8.27 13.47
N ALA A 28 -1.94 7.97 14.77
CA ALA A 28 -1.25 6.81 15.30
C ALA A 28 -2.20 5.80 15.97
N ARG A 29 -3.50 6.04 15.97
CA ARG A 29 -4.49 5.16 16.58
C ARG A 29 -5.67 4.96 15.64
N MET A 30 -6.02 3.71 15.40
CA MET A 30 -7.15 3.31 14.57
C MET A 30 -8.03 2.33 15.32
N VAL A 31 -9.33 2.43 15.12
CA VAL A 31 -10.31 1.49 15.65
C VAL A 31 -11.14 0.96 14.50
N TYR A 32 -11.19 -0.35 14.36
CA TYR A 32 -12.07 -1.05 13.42
C TYR A 32 -13.22 -1.67 14.18
N VAL A 33 -14.42 -1.41 13.74
CA VAL A 33 -15.64 -2.04 14.26
C VAL A 33 -16.09 -3.08 13.24
N GLY A 34 -15.99 -4.35 13.63
CA GLY A 34 -16.22 -5.49 12.74
C GLY A 34 -15.06 -5.74 11.76
N ARG A 35 -15.05 -6.93 11.19
CA ARG A 35 -14.07 -7.33 10.16
C ARG A 35 -14.78 -7.64 8.85
N SER A 36 -14.23 -7.17 7.74
CA SER A 36 -14.61 -7.65 6.42
C SER A 36 -13.69 -8.81 6.00
N PHE A 37 -14.14 -9.66 5.08
CA PHE A 37 -13.30 -10.72 4.50
C PHE A 37 -12.16 -10.22 3.61
N SER A 38 -12.08 -8.91 3.38
CA SER A 38 -11.05 -8.29 2.54
C SER A 38 -9.84 -7.88 3.38
N TYR A 39 -8.83 -8.75 3.40
CA TYR A 39 -7.52 -8.42 3.97
C TYR A 39 -6.88 -7.22 3.28
N GLU A 40 -7.03 -7.11 1.96
CA GLU A 40 -6.47 -6.01 1.18
C GLU A 40 -7.04 -4.64 1.62
N ALA A 41 -8.36 -4.53 1.74
CA ALA A 41 -9.00 -3.29 2.18
C ALA A 41 -8.55 -2.89 3.61
N PHE A 42 -8.42 -3.87 4.50
CA PHE A 42 -7.88 -3.67 5.83
C PHE A 42 -6.42 -3.20 5.78
N TYR A 43 -5.56 -3.92 5.07
CA TYR A 43 -4.14 -3.59 4.92
C TYR A 43 -3.93 -2.21 4.31
N GLN A 44 -4.64 -1.88 3.23
CA GLN A 44 -4.55 -0.58 2.57
C GLN A 44 -4.96 0.57 3.50
N SER A 45 -5.99 0.41 4.30
CA SER A 45 -6.42 1.44 5.25
C SER A 45 -5.42 1.64 6.39
N VAL A 46 -4.82 0.57 6.92
CA VAL A 46 -3.74 0.67 7.92
C VAL A 46 -2.53 1.41 7.35
N ARG A 47 -2.18 1.14 6.08
CA ARG A 47 -1.07 1.81 5.38
C ARG A 47 -1.26 3.32 5.21
N ARG A 48 -2.45 3.87 5.42
CA ARG A 48 -2.68 5.32 5.42
C ARG A 48 -2.09 6.01 6.64
N CYS A 49 -2.07 5.33 7.78
CA CYS A 49 -1.45 5.79 9.01
C CYS A 49 -0.01 5.27 9.16
N TRP A 50 0.21 4.00 8.82
CA TRP A 50 1.52 3.38 8.86
C TRP A 50 2.25 3.56 7.52
N ARG A 51 2.88 4.70 7.37
CA ARG A 51 3.55 5.12 6.14
C ARG A 51 4.97 5.58 6.42
N PHE A 52 5.79 5.66 5.36
CA PHE A 52 7.13 6.23 5.45
C PHE A 52 7.09 7.63 6.10
N GLY A 53 7.96 7.85 7.09
CA GLY A 53 7.99 9.08 7.87
C GLY A 53 7.11 9.09 9.13
N GLN A 54 6.31 8.04 9.40
CA GLN A 54 5.63 7.88 10.68
C GLN A 54 6.64 7.56 11.78
N LYS A 55 6.74 8.46 12.77
CA LYS A 55 7.69 8.33 13.90
C LYS A 55 7.10 7.59 15.11
N ARG A 56 5.78 7.45 15.16
CA ARG A 56 5.07 6.82 16.28
C ARG A 56 4.60 5.43 15.90
N PRO A 57 4.55 4.48 16.86
CA PRO A 57 3.89 3.20 16.61
C PRO A 57 2.40 3.42 16.29
N VAL A 58 1.90 2.73 15.30
CA VAL A 58 0.49 2.77 14.92
C VAL A 58 -0.24 1.64 15.62
N TYR A 59 -1.18 1.98 16.48
CA TYR A 59 -2.03 1.03 17.20
C TYR A 59 -3.33 0.83 16.43
N VAL A 60 -3.65 -0.42 16.16
CA VAL A 60 -4.89 -0.82 15.49
C VAL A 60 -5.71 -1.66 16.46
N HIS A 61 -6.84 -1.13 16.89
CA HIS A 61 -7.78 -1.82 17.77
C HIS A 61 -8.87 -2.44 16.90
N LEU A 62 -9.11 -3.73 17.09
CA LEU A 62 -10.15 -4.48 16.40
C LEU A 62 -11.23 -4.82 17.40
N ILE A 63 -12.44 -4.31 17.17
CA ILE A 63 -13.63 -4.67 17.92
C ILE A 63 -14.33 -5.76 17.12
N VAL A 64 -14.43 -6.95 17.68
CA VAL A 64 -14.96 -8.15 17.04
C VAL A 64 -16.16 -8.62 17.85
N ALA A 65 -17.27 -8.93 17.19
CA ALA A 65 -18.43 -9.50 17.83
C ALA A 65 -18.23 -11.02 18.05
N GLU A 66 -18.93 -11.58 19.02
CA GLU A 66 -19.01 -13.02 19.20
C GLU A 66 -19.55 -13.67 17.93
N GLY A 67 -18.88 -14.72 17.45
CA GLY A 67 -19.23 -15.42 16.20
C GLY A 67 -18.44 -14.97 14.95
N GLU A 68 -17.67 -13.89 15.01
CA GLU A 68 -16.81 -13.45 13.89
C GLU A 68 -15.45 -14.17 13.82
N ASP A 69 -15.21 -15.21 14.62
CA ASP A 69 -13.94 -15.95 14.65
C ASP A 69 -13.55 -16.54 13.30
N GLN A 70 -14.53 -16.95 12.49
CA GLN A 70 -14.27 -17.47 11.15
C GLN A 70 -13.66 -16.39 10.23
N ILE A 71 -14.15 -15.17 10.34
CA ILE A 71 -13.61 -14.03 9.59
C ILE A 71 -12.16 -13.77 10.02
N GLY A 72 -11.90 -13.82 11.34
CA GLY A 72 -10.56 -13.71 11.91
C GLY A 72 -9.58 -14.71 11.28
N ARG A 73 -9.91 -15.99 11.30
CA ARG A 73 -9.07 -17.06 10.72
C ARG A 73 -8.78 -16.87 9.24
N VAL A 74 -9.77 -16.44 8.46
CA VAL A 74 -9.58 -16.15 7.02
C VAL A 74 -8.63 -14.98 6.80
N ILE A 75 -8.75 -13.92 7.59
CA ILE A 75 -7.88 -12.75 7.50
C ILE A 75 -6.45 -13.11 7.91
N ASP A 76 -6.27 -13.86 8.99
CA ASP A 76 -4.96 -14.27 9.49
C ASP A 76 -4.24 -15.18 8.47
N ARG A 77 -4.96 -16.11 7.83
CA ARG A 77 -4.43 -16.89 6.72
C ARG A 77 -3.98 -16.03 5.57
N LYS A 78 -4.81 -15.09 5.11
CA LYS A 78 -4.46 -14.16 4.02
C LYS A 78 -3.27 -13.27 4.36
N ALA A 79 -3.13 -12.87 5.62
CA ALA A 79 -1.97 -12.12 6.10
C ALA A 79 -0.69 -12.95 5.99
N ALA A 80 -0.73 -14.22 6.43
CA ALA A 80 0.40 -15.14 6.32
C ALA A 80 0.79 -15.41 4.86
N ASP A 81 -0.19 -15.67 4.00
CA ASP A 81 0.05 -15.87 2.55
C ASP A 81 0.69 -14.63 1.91
N HIS A 82 0.23 -13.44 2.27
CA HIS A 82 0.81 -12.18 1.79
C HIS A 82 2.26 -11.99 2.24
N ASP A 83 2.60 -12.33 3.48
CA ASP A 83 3.98 -12.24 3.98
C ASP A 83 4.90 -13.27 3.32
N LEU A 84 4.42 -14.48 3.06
CA LEU A 84 5.15 -15.51 2.30
C LEU A 84 5.41 -15.03 0.87
N MET A 85 4.40 -14.48 0.20
CA MET A 85 4.54 -13.93 -1.15
C MET A 85 5.58 -12.79 -1.18
N LYS A 86 5.54 -11.86 -0.23
CA LYS A 86 6.52 -10.75 -0.15
C LYS A 86 7.95 -11.27 0.03
N LYS A 87 8.15 -12.26 0.89
CA LYS A 87 9.47 -12.89 1.10
C LYS A 87 9.96 -13.58 -0.17
N ALA A 88 9.08 -14.32 -0.86
CA ALA A 88 9.41 -14.99 -2.11
C ALA A 88 9.77 -13.98 -3.22
N MET A 89 9.00 -12.91 -3.37
CA MET A 89 9.29 -11.84 -4.32
C MET A 89 10.63 -11.14 -4.02
N ALA A 90 10.90 -10.83 -2.75
CA ALA A 90 12.17 -10.21 -2.36
C ALA A 90 13.36 -11.14 -2.63
N ALA A 91 13.21 -12.44 -2.40
CA ALA A 91 14.23 -13.42 -2.71
C ALA A 91 14.46 -13.59 -4.22
N ALA A 92 13.38 -13.57 -5.02
CA ALA A 92 13.47 -13.60 -6.48
C ALA A 92 14.15 -12.34 -7.03
N MET A 93 13.79 -11.16 -6.53
CA MET A 93 14.44 -9.89 -6.91
C MET A 93 15.94 -9.89 -6.58
N LYS A 94 16.33 -10.39 -5.39
CA LYS A 94 17.75 -10.50 -5.04
C LYS A 94 18.49 -11.40 -6.02
N ARG A 95 17.95 -12.56 -6.38
CA ARG A 95 18.57 -13.47 -7.35
C ARG A 95 18.75 -12.81 -8.70
N ASN A 96 17.73 -12.16 -9.21
CA ASN A 96 17.79 -11.48 -10.51
C ASN A 96 18.78 -10.32 -10.50
N ASN A 97 18.77 -9.47 -9.47
CA ASN A 97 19.71 -8.37 -9.34
C ASN A 97 21.17 -8.85 -9.20
N CYS A 98 21.41 -10.02 -8.60
CA CYS A 98 22.76 -10.60 -8.54
C CYS A 98 23.23 -11.15 -9.89
N VAL A 99 22.30 -11.60 -10.74
CA VAL A 99 22.62 -12.09 -12.09
C VAL A 99 22.89 -10.91 -13.03
N ASP A 100 22.17 -9.79 -12.89
CA ASP A 100 22.30 -8.60 -13.75
C ASP A 100 23.41 -7.62 -13.33
N ALA A 101 24.04 -7.81 -12.17
CA ALA A 101 25.07 -6.90 -11.67
C ALA A 101 26.35 -6.87 -12.54
N GLY A 102 26.45 -7.72 -13.56
CA GLY A 102 27.62 -7.80 -14.45
C GLY A 102 27.43 -7.20 -15.85
N VAL A 103 26.22 -6.96 -16.29
CA VAL A 103 25.98 -6.50 -17.67
C VAL A 103 25.03 -5.28 -17.66
N LYS A 104 25.61 -4.09 -17.69
CA LYS A 104 24.85 -2.88 -18.10
C LYS A 104 24.57 -3.00 -19.59
N VAL A 105 23.49 -3.67 -19.96
CA VAL A 105 22.99 -3.60 -21.32
C VAL A 105 22.44 -2.20 -21.53
N SER A 106 23.14 -1.42 -22.38
CA SER A 106 22.63 -0.12 -22.82
C SER A 106 21.29 -0.35 -23.50
N TYR A 107 20.23 0.26 -22.98
CA TYR A 107 18.94 0.18 -23.61
C TYR A 107 19.01 0.82 -24.99
N GLN A 108 18.84 0.00 -26.03
CA GLN A 108 18.63 0.48 -27.41
C GLN A 108 17.15 0.37 -27.70
N PRO A 109 16.44 1.50 -27.85
CA PRO A 109 15.02 1.45 -28.19
C PRO A 109 14.85 0.84 -29.59
N ASN A 110 14.02 -0.17 -29.69
CA ASN A 110 13.64 -0.82 -30.98
C ASN A 110 12.91 0.13 -31.92
N PHE A 111 12.49 1.27 -31.43
CA PHE A 111 11.78 2.30 -32.19
C PHE A 111 12.26 3.69 -31.76
N ILE A 112 12.88 4.39 -32.68
CA ILE A 112 13.18 5.81 -32.54
C ILE A 112 11.96 6.56 -33.09
N GLY A 113 11.11 7.06 -32.15
CA GLY A 113 9.95 7.86 -32.54
C GLY A 113 10.40 9.11 -33.32
N ALA A 114 9.93 9.25 -34.55
CA ALA A 114 10.13 10.49 -35.28
C ALA A 114 9.24 11.57 -34.69
N PHE A 115 9.83 12.72 -34.37
CA PHE A 115 9.04 13.86 -33.92
C PHE A 115 8.04 14.27 -35.00
N PRO A 116 6.79 14.56 -34.62
CA PRO A 116 5.79 15.07 -35.55
C PRO A 116 6.29 16.33 -36.29
N ARG A 117 5.92 16.49 -37.56
CA ARG A 117 6.40 17.60 -38.38
C ARG A 117 6.11 18.99 -37.78
N TRP A 118 4.99 19.14 -37.08
CA TRP A 118 4.59 20.37 -36.41
C TRP A 118 5.51 20.76 -35.24
N LEU A 119 6.22 19.81 -34.63
CA LEU A 119 7.17 20.08 -33.55
C LEU A 119 8.53 20.56 -34.11
N LYS A 120 8.85 20.25 -35.37
CA LYS A 120 10.11 20.66 -36.04
C LYS A 120 10.05 22.09 -36.58
N SER A 121 8.87 22.67 -36.68
CA SER A 121 8.68 24.03 -37.19
C SER A 121 8.64 25.13 -36.14
N ALA A 122 8.86 24.78 -34.85
CA ALA A 122 8.82 25.69 -33.70
C ALA A 122 10.22 26.03 -33.14
N ALA A 123 11.31 25.75 -33.89
CA ALA A 123 12.68 26.08 -33.54
C ALA A 123 13.25 27.13 -34.54
#